data_98f8a70ba78c5396decd9ca97736dd64
#
_entry.id   98f8a70ba78c5396decd9ca97736dd64
#
_cell.length_a   1.000
_cell.length_b   1.000
_cell.length_c   1.000
_cell.angle_alpha   90.00
_cell.angle_beta   90.00
_cell.angle_gamma   90.00
#
_symmetry.space_group_name_H-M   'P 1'
#
loop_
_entity.id
_entity.type
_entity.pdbx_description
1 polymer ?
#
loop_
_entity_poly.entity_id
_entity_poly.type
_entity_poly.pdbx_seq_one_letter_code
_entity_poly.pdbx_strand_id
1 'polypeptide(L)'
;MEPDPRHADIAEQRGDTRMLGTSIVIVDKPAWLLTTPSNRPEYNDNVLKRIKIRFPWAQGPITPHRLDMATSGVLALALNPQAHRHLSQQFAKREVHKTYIAILDGILSNRRGSVRLSLRGDFSNRPRQIVDSIHGKAAHTRYENLGIEGEKTRVAFRPITGRTHQ
;
A
#
# COMPACT_ATOMS: atom_id res chain seq x y z
N MET A 1 19.15 19.94 6.65
CA MET A 1 18.68 18.54 6.79
C MET A 1 19.05 17.88 5.48
N GLU A 2 20.14 17.12 5.47
CA GLU A 2 20.57 16.38 4.28
C GLU A 2 19.47 15.37 3.87
N PRO A 3 19.20 15.21 2.58
CA PRO A 3 18.27 14.19 2.11
C PRO A 3 18.80 12.81 2.53
N ASP A 4 17.93 11.99 3.09
CA ASP A 4 18.24 10.61 3.49
C ASP A 4 18.85 9.88 2.28
N PRO A 5 20.09 9.36 2.39
CA PRO A 5 20.79 8.70 1.28
C PRO A 5 20.01 7.52 0.68
N ARG A 6 19.03 6.97 1.41
CA ARG A 6 18.10 5.96 0.92
C ARG A 6 17.18 6.45 -0.20
N HIS A 7 17.07 7.77 -0.42
CA HIS A 7 16.27 8.33 -1.52
C HIS A 7 17.02 8.38 -2.86
N ALA A 8 18.35 8.37 -2.87
CA ALA A 8 19.15 8.41 -4.09
C ALA A 8 19.07 7.12 -4.92
N ASP A 9 19.04 5.95 -4.26
CA ASP A 9 19.01 4.65 -4.93
C ASP A 9 17.63 4.25 -5.49
N ILE A 10 16.57 4.94 -5.09
CA ILE A 10 15.19 4.60 -5.49
C ILE A 10 14.91 4.96 -6.97
N ALA A 11 15.65 5.90 -7.53
CA ALA A 11 15.48 6.33 -8.92
C ALA A 11 15.85 5.22 -9.93
N GLU A 12 16.75 4.29 -9.57
CA GLU A 12 17.19 3.17 -10.42
C GLU A 12 16.44 1.86 -10.20
N GLN A 13 15.67 1.71 -9.12
CA GLN A 13 14.88 0.51 -8.91
C GLN A 13 13.74 0.45 -9.94
N ARG A 14 13.97 -0.27 -11.02
CA ARG A 14 12.96 -0.61 -12.02
C ARG A 14 11.98 -1.60 -11.38
N GLY A 15 10.89 -1.08 -10.83
CA GLY A 15 9.77 -1.95 -10.43
C GLY A 15 9.26 -2.71 -11.66
N ASP A 16 9.16 -4.04 -11.55
CA ASP A 16 8.58 -4.85 -12.61
C ASP A 16 7.18 -4.36 -12.96
N THR A 17 6.95 -4.12 -14.23
CA THR A 17 5.67 -3.65 -14.75
C THR A 17 5.14 -4.68 -15.75
N ARG A 18 3.97 -5.24 -15.49
CA ARG A 18 3.28 -6.18 -16.38
C ARG A 18 1.96 -5.61 -16.85
N MET A 19 1.71 -5.65 -18.15
CA MET A 19 0.40 -5.30 -18.72
C MET A 19 -0.53 -6.52 -18.71
N LEU A 20 -1.78 -6.31 -18.31
CA LEU A 20 -2.89 -7.26 -18.48
C LEU A 20 -3.85 -6.69 -19.53
N GLY A 21 -3.64 -7.08 -20.78
CA GLY A 21 -4.31 -6.45 -21.91
C GLY A 21 -3.90 -4.98 -22.06
N THR A 22 -4.78 -4.16 -22.63
CA THR A 22 -4.55 -2.73 -22.90
C THR A 22 -5.09 -1.79 -21.79
N SER A 23 -5.70 -2.33 -20.77
CA SER A 23 -6.52 -1.56 -19.81
C SER A 23 -6.01 -1.56 -18.37
N ILE A 24 -5.20 -2.54 -18.00
CA ILE A 24 -4.69 -2.74 -16.64
C ILE A 24 -3.18 -2.94 -16.68
N VAL A 25 -2.50 -2.33 -15.74
CA VAL A 25 -1.08 -2.55 -15.50
C VAL A 25 -0.85 -2.98 -14.05
N ILE A 26 -0.02 -3.98 -13.86
CA ILE A 26 0.45 -4.44 -12.56
C ILE A 26 1.88 -3.96 -12.39
N VAL A 27 2.14 -3.31 -11.28
CA VAL A 27 3.49 -2.85 -10.93
C VAL A 27 3.91 -3.42 -9.58
N ASP A 28 5.16 -3.78 -9.45
CA ASP A 28 5.80 -4.01 -8.16
C ASP A 28 6.36 -2.67 -7.67
N LYS A 29 5.68 -2.08 -6.69
CA LYS A 29 6.08 -0.80 -6.12
C LYS A 29 7.25 -1.01 -5.15
N PRO A 30 8.40 -0.36 -5.34
CA PRO A 30 9.46 -0.40 -4.33
C PRO A 30 9.00 0.28 -3.03
N ALA A 31 9.62 -0.09 -1.91
CA ALA A 31 9.51 0.66 -0.66
C ALA A 31 10.01 2.10 -0.88
N TRP A 32 9.52 3.04 -0.07
CA TRP A 32 9.87 4.46 -0.07
C TRP A 32 9.43 5.26 -1.30
N LEU A 33 8.66 4.67 -2.21
CA LEU A 33 8.00 5.39 -3.30
C LEU A 33 6.52 5.63 -2.96
N LEU A 34 6.04 6.85 -3.16
CA LEU A 34 4.60 7.15 -3.01
C LEU A 34 3.79 6.51 -4.14
N THR A 35 2.55 6.12 -3.84
CA THR A 35 1.60 5.68 -4.88
C THR A 35 1.06 6.87 -5.69
N THR A 36 0.73 7.97 -5.00
CA THR A 36 0.12 9.18 -5.57
C THR A 36 0.87 10.42 -5.10
N PRO A 37 0.73 11.56 -5.80
CA PRO A 37 1.38 12.81 -5.42
C PRO A 37 1.14 13.21 -3.96
N SER A 38 2.12 13.89 -3.38
CA SER A 38 2.07 14.56 -2.09
C SER A 38 2.12 16.08 -2.30
N ASN A 39 1.62 16.83 -1.32
CA ASN A 39 1.78 18.29 -1.28
C ASN A 39 3.18 18.72 -0.81
N ARG A 40 4.05 17.77 -0.47
CA ARG A 40 5.42 18.03 -0.02
C ARG A 40 6.38 18.00 -1.22
N PRO A 41 7.13 19.08 -1.51
CA PRO A 41 8.02 19.16 -2.67
C PRO A 41 9.09 18.07 -2.72
N GLU A 42 9.57 17.62 -1.55
CA GLU A 42 10.59 16.57 -1.43
C GLU A 42 10.11 15.20 -1.93
N TYR A 43 8.79 14.99 -2.06
CA TYR A 43 8.19 13.74 -2.55
C TYR A 43 7.59 13.92 -3.96
N ASN A 44 8.39 14.46 -4.87
CA ASN A 44 7.93 14.77 -6.23
C ASN A 44 7.81 13.54 -7.14
N ASP A 45 8.43 12.40 -6.76
CA ASP A 45 8.32 11.16 -7.51
C ASP A 45 7.25 10.24 -6.89
N ASN A 46 6.50 9.56 -7.75
CA ASN A 46 5.46 8.63 -7.33
C ASN A 46 5.05 7.71 -8.49
N VAL A 47 4.40 6.60 -8.15
CA VAL A 47 3.95 5.60 -9.15
C VAL A 47 3.05 6.24 -10.20
N LEU A 48 2.07 7.07 -9.80
CA LEU A 48 1.15 7.70 -10.76
C LEU A 48 1.88 8.55 -11.80
N LYS A 49 2.88 9.32 -11.40
CA LYS A 49 3.71 10.13 -12.30
C LYS A 49 4.48 9.25 -13.29
N ARG A 50 5.12 8.20 -12.79
CA ARG A 50 5.86 7.22 -13.63
C ARG A 50 4.95 6.52 -14.63
N ILE A 51 3.74 6.12 -14.20
CA ILE A 51 2.75 5.49 -15.08
C ILE A 51 2.28 6.43 -16.17
N LYS A 52 2.00 7.71 -15.86
CA LYS A 52 1.62 8.71 -16.87
C LYS A 52 2.70 8.95 -17.92
N ILE A 53 3.98 8.91 -17.52
CA ILE A 53 5.11 9.01 -18.45
C ILE A 53 5.20 7.76 -19.33
N ARG A 54 5.05 6.58 -18.75
CA ARG A 54 5.16 5.29 -19.45
C ARG A 54 3.97 5.00 -20.38
N PHE A 55 2.78 5.48 -20.00
CA PHE A 55 1.51 5.28 -20.71
C PHE A 55 0.80 6.62 -20.91
N PRO A 56 1.33 7.50 -21.81
CA PRO A 56 0.78 8.84 -22.00
C PRO A 56 -0.65 8.87 -22.52
N TRP A 57 -1.12 7.75 -23.10
CA TRP A 57 -2.51 7.59 -23.55
C TRP A 57 -3.48 7.21 -22.44
N ALA A 58 -2.99 6.90 -21.20
CA ALA A 58 -3.87 6.52 -20.10
C ALA A 58 -4.81 7.67 -19.73
N GLN A 59 -6.10 7.36 -19.64
CA GLN A 59 -7.15 8.33 -19.39
C GLN A 59 -7.87 8.07 -18.05
N GLY A 60 -8.38 9.16 -17.45
CA GLY A 60 -9.14 9.10 -16.21
C GLY A 60 -8.29 8.81 -14.97
N PRO A 61 -8.93 8.41 -13.86
CA PRO A 61 -8.23 8.00 -12.65
C PRO A 61 -7.48 6.70 -12.88
N ILE A 62 -6.23 6.61 -12.39
CA ILE A 62 -5.35 5.47 -12.63
C ILE A 62 -5.26 4.55 -11.41
N THR A 63 -5.36 5.10 -10.19
CA THR A 63 -5.10 4.40 -8.93
C THR A 63 -6.39 4.00 -8.21
N PRO A 64 -6.93 2.77 -8.42
CA PRO A 64 -8.12 2.29 -7.71
C PRO A 64 -7.84 1.94 -6.25
N HIS A 65 -6.57 1.70 -5.91
CA HIS A 65 -6.09 1.49 -4.55
C HIS A 65 -4.66 2.03 -4.39
N ARG A 66 -4.15 1.97 -3.18
CA ARG A 66 -2.80 2.47 -2.87
C ARG A 66 -2.07 1.58 -1.87
N LEU A 67 -0.74 1.61 -1.94
CA LEU A 67 0.17 1.19 -0.87
C LEU A 67 0.78 2.42 -0.21
N ASP A 68 1.09 2.32 1.07
CA ASP A 68 1.80 3.36 1.79
C ASP A 68 3.25 3.48 1.29
N MET A 69 3.91 4.60 1.55
CA MET A 69 5.23 4.91 1.02
C MET A 69 6.25 3.81 1.37
N ALA A 70 6.31 3.40 2.62
CA ALA A 70 7.25 2.39 3.10
C ALA A 70 6.88 0.95 2.71
N THR A 71 5.66 0.72 2.21
CA THR A 71 5.20 -0.62 1.81
C THR A 71 5.57 -0.90 0.36
N SER A 72 6.28 -1.98 0.11
CA SER A 72 6.56 -2.51 -1.22
C SER A 72 5.50 -3.51 -1.68
N GLY A 73 5.50 -3.84 -2.98
CA GLY A 73 4.69 -4.92 -3.55
C GLY A 73 3.66 -4.48 -4.59
N VAL A 74 2.72 -5.36 -4.84
CA VAL A 74 1.85 -5.34 -6.02
C VAL A 74 0.80 -4.23 -5.97
N LEU A 75 0.77 -3.41 -7.02
CA LEU A 75 -0.28 -2.44 -7.32
C LEU A 75 -0.94 -2.79 -8.66
N ALA A 76 -2.27 -2.87 -8.66
CA ALA A 76 -3.08 -2.94 -9.87
C ALA A 76 -3.57 -1.53 -10.23
N LEU A 77 -3.24 -1.06 -11.43
CA LEU A 77 -3.54 0.28 -11.91
C LEU A 77 -4.37 0.20 -13.19
N ALA A 78 -5.24 1.16 -13.38
CA ALA A 78 -6.11 1.25 -14.55
C ALA A 78 -5.56 2.25 -15.57
N LEU A 79 -5.62 1.93 -16.86
CA LEU A 79 -5.21 2.82 -17.94
C LEU A 79 -6.40 3.52 -18.63
N ASN A 80 -7.63 3.19 -18.21
CA ASN A 80 -8.84 3.84 -18.69
C ASN A 80 -9.94 3.87 -17.60
N PRO A 81 -10.98 4.73 -17.76
CA PRO A 81 -12.03 4.89 -16.76
C PRO A 81 -12.85 3.63 -16.49
N GLN A 82 -13.06 2.77 -17.49
CA GLN A 82 -13.82 1.53 -17.33
C GLN A 82 -13.07 0.53 -16.43
N ALA A 83 -11.78 0.31 -16.69
CA ALA A 83 -10.94 -0.53 -15.86
C ALA A 83 -10.83 0.02 -14.42
N HIS A 84 -10.71 1.34 -14.27
CA HIS A 84 -10.68 1.97 -12.95
C HIS A 84 -11.97 1.70 -12.16
N ARG A 85 -13.14 1.89 -12.79
CA ARG A 85 -14.44 1.62 -12.16
C ARG A 85 -14.55 0.15 -11.73
N HIS A 86 -14.18 -0.76 -12.60
CA HIS A 86 -14.24 -2.20 -12.35
C HIS A 86 -13.34 -2.60 -11.17
N LEU A 87 -12.07 -2.21 -11.19
CA LEU A 87 -11.14 -2.47 -10.09
C LEU A 87 -11.61 -1.82 -8.77
N SER A 88 -12.05 -0.55 -8.81
CA SER A 88 -12.53 0.16 -7.62
C SER A 88 -13.74 -0.54 -6.99
N GLN A 89 -14.65 -1.09 -7.79
CA GLN A 89 -15.79 -1.85 -7.31
C GLN A 89 -15.36 -3.13 -6.60
N GLN A 90 -14.39 -3.89 -7.15
CA GLN A 90 -13.86 -5.09 -6.51
C GLN A 90 -13.21 -4.76 -5.16
N PHE A 91 -12.42 -3.67 -5.07
CA PHE A 91 -11.85 -3.22 -3.79
C PHE A 91 -12.94 -2.80 -2.80
N ALA A 92 -13.96 -2.06 -3.24
CA ALA A 92 -15.07 -1.61 -2.40
C ALA A 92 -15.89 -2.78 -1.85
N LYS A 93 -16.17 -3.79 -2.69
CA LYS A 93 -16.88 -5.01 -2.32
C LYS A 93 -16.01 -6.02 -1.56
N ARG A 94 -14.71 -5.74 -1.38
CA ARG A 94 -13.75 -6.63 -0.72
C ARG A 94 -13.55 -7.97 -1.42
N GLU A 95 -13.71 -8.00 -2.71
CA GLU A 95 -13.47 -9.18 -3.56
C GLU A 95 -11.98 -9.42 -3.82
N VAL A 96 -11.15 -8.39 -3.63
CA VAL A 96 -9.69 -8.49 -3.77
C VAL A 96 -9.06 -9.05 -2.50
N HIS A 97 -8.48 -10.25 -2.60
CA HIS A 97 -7.70 -10.84 -1.52
C HIS A 97 -6.28 -10.26 -1.50
N LYS A 98 -5.84 -9.83 -0.31
CA LYS A 98 -4.53 -9.20 -0.10
C LYS A 98 -3.76 -9.98 0.95
N THR A 99 -2.49 -10.22 0.68
CA THR A 99 -1.56 -10.78 1.67
C THR A 99 -0.33 -9.89 1.75
N TYR A 100 0.05 -9.52 2.95
CA TYR A 100 1.25 -8.77 3.26
C TYR A 100 2.15 -9.61 4.13
N ILE A 101 3.44 -9.56 3.90
CA ILE A 101 4.44 -10.20 4.76
C ILE A 101 5.18 -9.09 5.52
N ALA A 102 5.33 -9.27 6.82
CA ALA A 102 6.15 -8.38 7.64
C ALA A 102 6.95 -9.18 8.66
N ILE A 103 8.05 -8.58 9.08
CA ILE A 103 8.86 -9.05 10.21
C ILE A 103 8.51 -8.16 11.41
N LEU A 104 7.99 -8.78 12.45
CA LEU A 104 7.68 -8.10 13.71
C LEU A 104 8.85 -8.25 14.68
N ASP A 105 9.13 -7.22 15.45
CA ASP A 105 10.00 -7.32 16.61
C ASP A 105 9.32 -8.15 17.70
N GLY A 106 10.09 -9.03 18.33
CA GLY A 106 9.61 -9.94 19.36
C GLY A 106 8.96 -11.21 18.83
N ILE A 107 8.63 -12.10 19.77
CA ILE A 107 8.10 -13.43 19.51
C ILE A 107 6.57 -13.41 19.64
N LEU A 108 5.88 -13.64 18.54
CA LEU A 108 4.45 -13.82 18.52
C LEU A 108 4.11 -15.31 18.78
N SER A 109 3.62 -15.62 19.98
CA SER A 109 3.31 -17.01 20.39
C SER A 109 2.10 -17.59 19.67
N ASN A 110 1.09 -16.77 19.36
CA ASN A 110 -0.11 -17.24 18.70
C ASN A 110 0.13 -17.54 17.22
N ARG A 111 -0.19 -18.76 16.79
CA ARG A 111 -0.06 -19.15 15.38
C ARG A 111 -0.98 -18.36 14.45
N ARG A 112 -2.19 -18.04 14.88
CA ARG A 112 -3.19 -17.29 14.10
C ARG A 112 -4.01 -16.40 15.01
N GLY A 113 -4.47 -15.28 14.44
CA GLY A 113 -5.35 -14.38 15.15
C GLY A 113 -5.89 -13.27 14.27
N SER A 114 -6.53 -12.29 14.92
CA SER A 114 -7.00 -11.10 14.23
C SER A 114 -6.91 -9.89 15.12
N VAL A 115 -6.62 -8.74 14.49
CA VAL A 115 -6.66 -7.42 15.11
C VAL A 115 -7.90 -6.70 14.60
N ARG A 116 -8.73 -6.23 15.52
CA ARG A 116 -9.96 -5.46 15.25
C ARG A 116 -9.93 -4.20 16.08
N LEU A 117 -9.58 -3.10 15.43
CA LEU A 117 -9.46 -1.79 16.05
C LEU A 117 -10.14 -0.76 15.15
N SER A 118 -10.53 0.38 15.72
CA SER A 118 -11.00 1.50 14.92
C SER A 118 -9.88 2.52 14.79
N LEU A 119 -9.63 2.99 13.56
CA LEU A 119 -8.54 3.89 13.23
C LEU A 119 -9.05 5.22 12.69
N ARG A 120 -8.42 6.32 13.09
CA ARG A 120 -8.57 7.63 12.46
C ARG A 120 -7.24 8.37 12.34
N GLY A 121 -7.23 9.39 11.47
CA GLY A 121 -6.07 10.28 11.37
C GLY A 121 -5.84 11.06 12.64
N ASP A 122 -4.59 11.17 13.07
CA ASP A 122 -4.16 12.13 14.07
C ASP A 122 -4.04 13.50 13.40
N PHE A 123 -5.00 14.38 13.62
CA PHE A 123 -5.06 15.68 12.96
C PHE A 123 -3.88 16.58 13.33
N SER A 124 -3.36 16.41 14.54
CA SER A 124 -2.24 17.21 15.06
C SER A 124 -0.88 16.69 14.55
N ASN A 125 -0.78 15.42 14.20
CA ASN A 125 0.48 14.76 13.79
C ASN A 125 0.32 13.98 12.49
N ARG A 126 -0.15 14.60 11.42
CA ARG A 126 -0.28 13.97 10.10
C ARG A 126 1.08 13.55 9.53
N PRO A 127 1.19 12.38 8.91
CA PRO A 127 0.13 11.46 8.45
C PRO A 127 -0.24 10.33 9.44
N ARG A 128 0.11 10.46 10.71
CA ARG A 128 -0.10 9.44 11.75
C ARG A 128 -1.58 9.01 11.86
N GLN A 129 -1.80 7.73 12.16
CA GLN A 129 -3.09 7.16 12.51
C GLN A 129 -3.07 6.78 14.00
N ILE A 130 -4.21 6.91 14.65
CA ILE A 130 -4.41 6.53 16.06
C ILE A 130 -5.60 5.60 16.20
N VAL A 131 -5.58 4.77 17.24
CA VAL A 131 -6.74 3.97 17.64
C VAL A 131 -7.73 4.86 18.35
N ASP A 132 -8.96 4.87 17.87
CA ASP A 132 -10.07 5.62 18.44
C ASP A 132 -11.36 4.82 18.30
N SER A 133 -11.88 4.33 19.43
CA SER A 133 -13.08 3.47 19.45
C SER A 133 -14.37 4.24 19.16
N ILE A 134 -14.37 5.57 19.35
CA ILE A 134 -15.57 6.41 19.22
C ILE A 134 -15.68 6.98 17.80
N HIS A 135 -14.61 7.62 17.30
CA HIS A 135 -14.63 8.34 16.03
C HIS A 135 -13.85 7.63 14.91
N GLY A 136 -13.17 6.51 15.24
CA GLY A 136 -12.38 5.74 14.29
C GLY A 136 -13.24 4.91 13.35
N LYS A 137 -12.71 4.65 12.15
CA LYS A 137 -13.31 3.72 11.19
C LYS A 137 -12.82 2.31 11.48
N ALA A 138 -13.73 1.34 11.61
CA ALA A 138 -13.41 -0.05 11.88
C ALA A 138 -12.33 -0.58 10.92
N ALA A 139 -11.29 -1.18 11.49
CA ALA A 139 -10.23 -1.88 10.78
C ALA A 139 -10.14 -3.32 11.30
N HIS A 140 -9.95 -4.27 10.38
CA HIS A 140 -9.85 -5.69 10.67
C HIS A 140 -8.78 -6.35 9.81
N THR A 141 -7.78 -6.93 10.45
CA THR A 141 -6.70 -7.70 9.81
C THR A 141 -6.61 -9.07 10.47
N ARG A 142 -6.61 -10.14 9.68
CA ARG A 142 -6.23 -11.48 10.14
C ARG A 142 -4.73 -11.65 9.98
N TYR A 143 -4.11 -12.46 10.85
CA TYR A 143 -2.70 -12.77 10.73
C TYR A 143 -2.42 -14.27 10.93
N GLU A 144 -1.28 -14.69 10.39
CA GLU A 144 -0.72 -16.03 10.57
C GLU A 144 0.80 -15.89 10.80
N ASN A 145 1.28 -16.45 11.92
CA ASN A 145 2.69 -16.56 12.22
C ASN A 145 3.30 -17.62 11.28
N LEU A 146 4.26 -17.21 10.46
CA LEU A 146 4.94 -18.06 9.49
C LEU A 146 6.26 -18.66 10.03
N GLY A 147 6.73 -18.19 11.18
CA GLY A 147 7.95 -18.68 11.81
C GLY A 147 8.71 -17.59 12.56
N ILE A 148 9.66 -18.05 13.37
CA ILE A 148 10.54 -17.20 14.16
C ILE A 148 11.87 -17.06 13.43
N GLU A 149 12.40 -15.85 13.35
CA GLU A 149 13.69 -15.50 12.75
C GLU A 149 14.52 -14.73 13.79
N GLY A 150 15.34 -15.45 14.57
CA GLY A 150 16.05 -14.90 15.73
C GLY A 150 15.06 -14.41 16.80
N GLU A 151 15.14 -13.14 17.18
CA GLU A 151 14.23 -12.50 18.13
C GLU A 151 13.00 -11.88 17.47
N LYS A 152 12.72 -12.19 16.20
CA LYS A 152 11.65 -11.61 15.40
C LYS A 152 10.69 -12.69 14.90
N THR A 153 9.52 -12.27 14.48
CA THR A 153 8.51 -13.17 13.91
C THR A 153 8.13 -12.72 12.51
N ARG A 154 8.23 -13.63 11.54
CA ARG A 154 7.68 -13.44 10.19
C ARG A 154 6.18 -13.71 10.21
N VAL A 155 5.39 -12.77 9.74
CA VAL A 155 3.92 -12.85 9.82
C VAL A 155 3.29 -12.53 8.47
N ALA A 156 2.30 -13.33 8.08
CA ALA A 156 1.40 -13.02 6.98
C ALA A 156 0.16 -12.29 7.51
N PHE A 157 -0.11 -11.11 6.97
CA PHE A 157 -1.30 -10.32 7.26
C PHE A 157 -2.29 -10.37 6.11
N ARG A 158 -3.57 -10.57 6.41
CA ARG A 158 -4.69 -10.54 5.45
C ARG A 158 -5.69 -9.47 5.87
N PRO A 159 -5.53 -8.22 5.39
CA PRO A 159 -6.45 -7.13 5.70
C PRO A 159 -7.82 -7.37 5.07
N ILE A 160 -8.86 -7.41 5.88
CA ILE A 160 -10.27 -7.47 5.45
C ILE A 160 -10.77 -6.07 5.08
N THR A 161 -10.29 -5.06 5.78
CA THR A 161 -10.50 -3.63 5.49
C THR A 161 -9.24 -3.04 4.87
N GLY A 162 -9.30 -1.79 4.42
CA GLY A 162 -8.15 -1.04 3.90
C GLY A 162 -8.17 0.38 4.45
N ARG A 163 -7.61 0.58 5.63
CA ARG A 163 -7.42 1.91 6.21
C ARG A 163 -6.00 2.38 5.99
N THR A 164 -5.79 3.68 5.97
CA THR A 164 -4.44 4.25 5.94
C THR A 164 -3.65 3.76 7.15
N HIS A 165 -2.43 3.31 6.93
CA HIS A 165 -1.51 2.77 7.95
C HIS A 165 -2.12 1.62 8.79
N GLN A 166 -3.05 0.84 8.23
CA GLN A 166 -3.61 -0.34 8.88
C GLN A 166 -2.56 -1.41 9.06
#